data_e679191d276a17df2ba58ddcdfcbc539
#
_entry.id   e679191d276a17df2ba58ddcdfcbc539
#
_cell.length_a   1.000
_cell.length_b   1.000
_cell.length_c   1.000
_cell.angle_alpha   90.00
_cell.angle_beta   90.00
_cell.angle_gamma   90.00
#
_symmetry.space_group_name_H-M   'P 1'
#
loop_
_entity.id
_entity.type
_entity.pdbx_description
1 polymer ?
#
loop_
_entity_poly.entity_id
_entity_poly.type
_entity_poly.pdbx_seq_one_letter_code
_entity_poly.pdbx_strand_id
1 'polypeptide(L)'
;MCNIMSTLHSNAPAHTLQTSKKTIEAAFDGKKFDDIFEEFDEKPLGVGAIAQVYKAKLKPHLATLEDNSIDREEPNLARRIKKNVDVTLKSSPSRVPSSHVAIKVLHPKIEKIVRRDLRIMGFFAAVINAIPTMEWLSFPDEVEQFGEMMRLQLDLRIEAANLTIFRQNFKDRTTAWFPYPYTEYTTRNVLIEEFAQGIPMEDFLQNGGGVFQKDIADEGLDAFLTMVLIDNFIHADLHPGNIMVRFYKPEQLDVSMFTRKESRITGPKESLDVTEEVLKRLRPHKKDPQKWGATLQEIDNEGYRPQLIFIDTGLVTELNAKNRANFLDLFKAIAEFDGYKAGKLMVARCRQPDAVLDGEVFALRMQHLVLGVKSSTFALGNIKIGDILNEVLSMVRTHHVRLEGDFVNVVLSILLLEGIGRSLNPNLDLFAG
;
A
#
# COMPACT_ATOMS: atom_id res chain seq x y z
N MET A 1 16.69 -19.21 7.93
CA MET A 1 16.72 -18.78 6.51
C MET A 1 16.07 -17.39 6.32
N CYS A 2 14.88 -17.13 6.82
CA CYS A 2 14.22 -15.81 6.69
C CYS A 2 15.05 -14.62 7.20
N ASN A 3 15.73 -14.73 8.37
CA ASN A 3 16.57 -13.66 8.91
C ASN A 3 17.83 -13.34 8.07
N ILE A 4 18.32 -14.30 7.26
CA ILE A 4 19.45 -14.06 6.36
C ILE A 4 18.97 -13.37 5.08
N MET A 5 17.78 -13.69 4.61
CA MET A 5 17.18 -13.05 3.45
C MET A 5 16.75 -11.59 3.75
N SER A 6 16.22 -11.31 4.94
CA SER A 6 15.86 -9.93 5.33
C SER A 6 17.08 -9.00 5.43
N THR A 7 18.27 -9.52 5.82
CA THR A 7 19.50 -8.72 5.83
C THR A 7 20.05 -8.41 4.44
N LEU A 8 19.68 -9.18 3.41
CA LEU A 8 20.07 -8.92 2.01
C LEU A 8 19.28 -7.73 1.41
N HIS A 9 18.05 -7.50 1.88
CA HIS A 9 17.24 -6.35 1.43
C HIS A 9 17.72 -5.00 1.98
N SER A 10 18.40 -5.00 3.13
CA SER A 10 18.75 -3.77 3.87
C SER A 10 20.17 -3.23 3.61
N ASN A 11 21.01 -3.92 2.82
CA ASN A 11 22.43 -3.62 2.68
C ASN A 11 22.90 -3.33 1.25
N ALA A 12 22.04 -2.70 0.44
CA ALA A 12 22.53 -2.17 -0.84
C ALA A 12 23.58 -1.06 -0.58
N PRO A 13 24.68 -1.00 -1.37
CA PRO A 13 25.70 0.03 -1.15
C PRO A 13 25.11 1.40 -1.48
N ALA A 14 25.06 2.26 -0.46
CA ALA A 14 24.65 3.66 -0.63
C ALA A 14 25.61 4.38 -1.60
N HIS A 15 25.07 5.20 -2.50
CA HIS A 15 25.89 6.13 -3.24
C HIS A 15 26.20 7.38 -2.39
N THR A 16 27.23 8.13 -2.79
CA THR A 16 27.72 9.26 -1.99
C THR A 16 26.69 10.41 -1.96
N LEU A 17 26.61 11.10 -0.83
CA LEU A 17 25.76 12.28 -0.66
C LEU A 17 25.99 13.34 -1.75
N GLN A 18 27.26 13.52 -2.18
CA GLN A 18 27.59 14.47 -3.25
C GLN A 18 26.91 14.12 -4.57
N THR A 19 26.74 12.84 -4.87
CA THR A 19 26.01 12.40 -6.06
C THR A 19 24.52 12.70 -5.92
N SER A 20 23.93 12.44 -4.73
CA SER A 20 22.55 12.80 -4.45
C SER A 20 22.31 14.30 -4.58
N LYS A 21 23.17 15.13 -3.97
CA LYS A 21 23.07 16.60 -4.05
C LYS A 21 23.03 17.08 -5.51
N LYS A 22 23.95 16.61 -6.36
CA LYS A 22 23.96 16.97 -7.80
C LYS A 22 22.70 16.55 -8.54
N THR A 23 22.17 15.37 -8.22
CA THR A 23 20.96 14.87 -8.89
C THR A 23 19.72 15.64 -8.43
N ILE A 24 19.66 16.03 -7.17
CA ILE A 24 18.60 16.87 -6.60
C ILE A 24 18.66 18.29 -7.18
N GLU A 25 19.83 18.94 -7.20
CA GLU A 25 20.00 20.26 -7.81
C GLU A 25 19.54 20.30 -9.28
N ALA A 26 19.84 19.24 -10.03
CA ALA A 26 19.36 19.11 -11.40
C ALA A 26 17.82 19.01 -11.51
N ALA A 27 17.15 18.44 -10.52
CA ALA A 27 15.70 18.36 -10.47
C ALA A 27 15.03 19.72 -10.15
N PHE A 28 15.77 20.65 -9.53
CA PHE A 28 15.35 22.02 -9.25
C PHE A 28 15.92 23.03 -10.25
N ASP A 29 16.08 22.65 -11.52
CA ASP A 29 16.60 23.52 -12.59
C ASP A 29 17.98 24.12 -12.29
N GLY A 30 18.82 23.39 -11.55
CA GLY A 30 20.17 23.81 -11.21
C GLY A 30 20.27 24.84 -10.07
N LYS A 31 19.18 25.03 -9.31
CA LYS A 31 19.24 25.83 -8.07
C LYS A 31 20.24 25.21 -7.11
N LYS A 32 20.97 26.05 -6.37
CA LYS A 32 21.90 25.54 -5.37
C LYS A 32 21.16 24.86 -4.21
N PHE A 33 21.76 23.83 -3.67
CA PHE A 33 21.20 23.02 -2.60
C PHE A 33 20.72 23.85 -1.40
N ASP A 34 21.51 24.85 -0.98
CA ASP A 34 21.21 25.73 0.14
C ASP A 34 20.04 26.72 -0.16
N ASP A 35 19.68 26.90 -1.43
CA ASP A 35 18.53 27.73 -1.84
C ASP A 35 17.23 26.93 -1.87
N ILE A 36 17.31 25.59 -1.85
CA ILE A 36 16.17 24.68 -1.94
C ILE A 36 15.67 24.32 -0.53
N PHE A 37 16.58 23.92 0.35
CA PHE A 37 16.23 23.37 1.66
C PHE A 37 16.52 24.33 2.80
N GLU A 38 15.63 24.34 3.78
CA GLU A 38 15.85 24.98 5.09
C GLU A 38 16.63 24.02 6.01
N GLU A 39 16.27 22.72 5.97
CA GLU A 39 16.93 21.64 6.71
C GLU A 39 17.09 20.43 5.78
N PHE A 40 18.19 19.70 5.94
CA PHE A 40 18.45 18.48 5.18
C PHE A 40 19.23 17.48 6.03
N ASP A 41 18.68 16.28 6.17
CA ASP A 41 19.34 15.18 6.87
C ASP A 41 20.35 14.51 5.94
N GLU A 42 21.66 14.72 6.18
CA GLU A 42 22.72 14.16 5.31
C GLU A 42 22.79 12.62 5.37
N LYS A 43 22.27 12.00 6.44
CA LYS A 43 22.16 10.56 6.55
C LYS A 43 20.83 10.11 5.93
N PRO A 44 20.85 9.17 4.96
CA PRO A 44 19.62 8.68 4.39
C PRO A 44 18.76 7.95 5.44
N LEU A 45 17.44 8.13 5.34
CA LEU A 45 16.46 7.40 6.15
C LEU A 45 16.47 5.90 5.85
N GLY A 46 16.65 5.56 4.56
CA GLY A 46 16.72 4.20 4.08
C GLY A 46 17.51 4.10 2.79
N VAL A 47 18.13 2.93 2.58
CA VAL A 47 18.86 2.60 1.35
C VAL A 47 18.31 1.30 0.81
N GLY A 48 17.57 1.39 -0.28
CA GLY A 48 17.00 0.24 -0.99
C GLY A 48 17.93 -0.23 -2.13
N ALA A 49 17.51 -1.27 -2.84
CA ALA A 49 18.25 -1.84 -3.96
C ALA A 49 18.40 -0.88 -5.15
N ILE A 50 17.42 -0.01 -5.38
CA ILE A 50 17.36 0.88 -6.56
C ILE A 50 17.52 2.37 -6.21
N ALA A 51 17.23 2.77 -4.97
CA ALA A 51 17.20 4.16 -4.54
C ALA A 51 17.59 4.32 -3.07
N GLN A 52 17.86 5.54 -2.67
CA GLN A 52 17.97 5.94 -1.26
C GLN A 52 17.09 7.15 -0.99
N VAL A 53 16.61 7.26 0.24
CA VAL A 53 15.63 8.25 0.66
C VAL A 53 16.24 9.16 1.72
N TYR A 54 16.04 10.46 1.57
CA TYR A 54 16.46 11.49 2.54
C TYR A 54 15.24 12.24 3.08
N LYS A 55 15.38 12.78 4.28
CA LYS A 55 14.43 13.73 4.85
C LYS A 55 14.97 15.14 4.69
N ALA A 56 14.12 16.07 4.32
CA ALA A 56 14.45 17.48 4.21
C ALA A 56 13.25 18.36 4.54
N LYS A 57 13.50 19.65 4.70
CA LYS A 57 12.47 20.68 4.80
C LYS A 57 12.66 21.68 3.68
N LEU A 58 11.64 21.83 2.83
CA LEU A 58 11.66 22.83 1.75
C LEU A 58 11.58 24.23 2.31
N LYS A 59 12.22 25.18 1.62
CA LYS A 59 12.02 26.61 1.92
C LYS A 59 10.58 27.03 1.63
N PRO A 60 10.02 27.99 2.36
CA PRO A 60 8.59 28.35 2.28
C PRO A 60 8.10 28.72 0.86
N HIS A 61 8.96 29.31 0.02
CA HIS A 61 8.60 29.69 -1.33
C HIS A 61 8.56 28.51 -2.33
N LEU A 62 9.01 27.32 -1.94
CA LEU A 62 8.96 26.08 -2.71
C LEU A 62 7.92 25.09 -2.15
N ALA A 63 7.42 25.34 -0.95
CA ALA A 63 6.38 24.53 -0.35
C ALA A 63 5.00 24.91 -0.90
N THR A 64 4.19 23.91 -1.23
CA THR A 64 2.81 24.12 -1.67
C THR A 64 1.93 24.48 -0.47
N LEU A 65 1.18 25.59 -0.58
CA LEU A 65 0.26 26.05 0.46
C LEU A 65 -1.15 25.47 0.30
N GLU A 66 -1.46 24.91 -0.87
CA GLU A 66 -2.76 24.35 -1.20
C GLU A 66 -2.61 23.00 -1.89
N ASP A 67 -3.49 22.08 -1.58
CA ASP A 67 -3.56 20.78 -2.26
C ASP A 67 -4.36 20.93 -3.57
N ASN A 68 -3.68 21.32 -4.63
CA ASN A 68 -4.27 21.47 -5.97
C ASN A 68 -4.51 20.12 -6.67
N SER A 69 -4.04 18.99 -6.11
CA SER A 69 -4.24 17.66 -6.69
C SER A 69 -5.68 17.16 -6.55
N ILE A 70 -6.48 17.85 -5.74
CA ILE A 70 -7.89 17.52 -5.52
C ILE A 70 -8.73 18.60 -6.21
N ASP A 71 -9.09 18.38 -7.47
CA ASP A 71 -10.04 19.24 -8.17
C ASP A 71 -11.32 19.39 -7.36
N ARG A 72 -11.68 20.66 -7.08
CA ARG A 72 -12.95 21.02 -6.45
C ARG A 72 -14.08 20.94 -7.50
N GLU A 73 -14.38 19.74 -8.02
CA GLU A 73 -15.69 19.54 -8.66
C GLU A 73 -16.76 19.73 -7.60
N GLU A 74 -17.63 20.71 -7.78
CA GLU A 74 -18.78 20.91 -6.89
C GLU A 74 -19.66 19.66 -6.90
N PRO A 75 -19.83 18.98 -5.77
CA PRO A 75 -20.59 17.74 -5.75
C PRO A 75 -22.09 18.02 -5.98
N ASN A 76 -22.74 17.15 -6.76
CA ASN A 76 -24.21 17.13 -6.91
C ASN A 76 -24.91 17.19 -5.55
N LEU A 77 -26.05 17.89 -5.46
CA LEU A 77 -26.77 18.19 -4.21
C LEU A 77 -27.02 16.95 -3.32
N ALA A 78 -27.31 15.78 -3.92
CA ALA A 78 -27.50 14.52 -3.19
C ALA A 78 -26.19 13.99 -2.56
N ARG A 79 -25.04 14.18 -3.22
CA ARG A 79 -23.71 13.89 -2.67
C ARG A 79 -23.32 14.88 -1.57
N ARG A 80 -23.74 16.15 -1.69
CA ARG A 80 -23.54 17.18 -0.66
C ARG A 80 -24.25 16.82 0.64
N ILE A 81 -25.49 16.33 0.57
CA ILE A 81 -26.26 15.94 1.76
C ILE A 81 -25.62 14.73 2.45
N LYS A 82 -25.24 13.70 1.70
CA LYS A 82 -24.53 12.52 2.24
C LYS A 82 -23.15 12.89 2.80
N LYS A 83 -22.40 13.72 2.09
CA LYS A 83 -21.10 14.25 2.52
C LYS A 83 -21.20 15.11 3.78
N ASN A 84 -22.24 15.96 3.91
CA ASN A 84 -22.45 16.77 5.10
C ASN A 84 -22.78 15.94 6.34
N VAL A 85 -23.47 14.81 6.21
CA VAL A 85 -23.74 13.89 7.33
C VAL A 85 -22.46 13.14 7.73
N ASP A 86 -21.68 12.63 6.76
CA ASP A 86 -20.43 11.92 7.03
C ASP A 86 -19.32 12.86 7.53
N VAL A 87 -19.21 14.07 6.96
CA VAL A 87 -18.25 15.10 7.39
C VAL A 87 -18.63 15.70 8.76
N THR A 88 -19.91 15.76 9.09
CA THR A 88 -20.35 16.23 10.42
C THR A 88 -20.07 15.20 11.51
N LEU A 89 -19.97 13.92 11.16
CA LEU A 89 -19.68 12.82 12.08
C LEU A 89 -18.20 12.43 12.15
N LYS A 90 -17.40 12.76 11.11
CA LYS A 90 -15.97 12.47 11.04
C LYS A 90 -15.23 13.76 10.68
N SER A 91 -14.59 14.39 11.66
CA SER A 91 -13.68 15.50 11.38
C SER A 91 -12.51 15.01 10.54
N SER A 92 -12.36 15.57 9.33
CA SER A 92 -11.22 15.22 8.46
C SER A 92 -9.96 15.96 8.91
N PRO A 93 -8.81 15.28 9.02
CA PRO A 93 -7.54 15.93 9.27
C PRO A 93 -7.22 16.91 8.13
N SER A 94 -6.53 18.01 8.46
CA SER A 94 -6.07 18.99 7.47
C SER A 94 -5.24 18.30 6.37
N ARG A 95 -5.51 18.64 5.12
CA ARG A 95 -4.84 18.11 3.94
C ARG A 95 -3.81 19.06 3.33
N VAL A 96 -3.41 20.09 4.07
CA VAL A 96 -2.33 20.97 3.63
C VAL A 96 -1.02 20.19 3.64
N PRO A 97 -0.30 20.09 2.49
CA PRO A 97 0.95 19.37 2.45
C PRO A 97 1.99 19.97 3.39
N SER A 98 2.72 19.11 4.08
CA SER A 98 3.82 19.54 4.96
C SER A 98 5.02 20.03 4.14
N SER A 99 5.73 21.05 4.62
CA SER A 99 7.02 21.46 4.06
C SER A 99 8.16 20.46 4.29
N HIS A 100 7.94 19.47 5.18
CA HIS A 100 8.86 18.35 5.33
C HIS A 100 8.63 17.35 4.21
N VAL A 101 9.70 16.99 3.52
CA VAL A 101 9.66 16.12 2.34
C VAL A 101 10.56 14.91 2.50
N ALA A 102 10.15 13.81 1.88
CA ALA A 102 11.00 12.67 1.57
C ALA A 102 11.52 12.81 0.15
N ILE A 103 12.81 12.61 -0.02
CA ILE A 103 13.48 12.74 -1.31
C ILE A 103 14.07 11.38 -1.66
N LYS A 104 13.44 10.70 -2.63
CA LYS A 104 13.90 9.41 -3.16
C LYS A 104 14.80 9.66 -4.37
N VAL A 105 16.03 9.15 -4.33
CA VAL A 105 17.03 9.36 -5.37
C VAL A 105 17.52 8.01 -5.88
N LEU A 106 17.37 7.75 -7.18
CA LEU A 106 17.85 6.50 -7.80
C LEU A 106 19.37 6.39 -7.73
N HIS A 107 19.85 5.17 -7.58
CA HIS A 107 21.29 4.90 -7.62
C HIS A 107 21.87 5.17 -9.01
N PRO A 108 23.09 5.75 -9.09
CA PRO A 108 23.74 6.02 -10.37
C PRO A 108 23.89 4.73 -11.19
N LYS A 109 23.54 4.81 -12.47
CA LYS A 109 23.66 3.69 -13.42
C LYS A 109 22.82 2.44 -13.08
N ILE A 110 21.85 2.55 -12.16
CA ILE A 110 21.01 1.43 -11.74
C ILE A 110 20.32 0.75 -12.94
N GLU A 111 19.87 1.51 -13.92
CA GLU A 111 19.26 0.96 -15.15
C GLU A 111 20.18 -0.03 -15.89
N LYS A 112 21.49 0.26 -15.94
CA LYS A 112 22.45 -0.65 -16.56
C LYS A 112 22.63 -1.93 -15.76
N ILE A 113 22.62 -1.83 -14.44
CA ILE A 113 22.73 -2.96 -13.52
C ILE A 113 21.51 -3.86 -13.69
N VAL A 114 20.30 -3.31 -13.56
CA VAL A 114 19.04 -4.05 -13.71
C VAL A 114 18.96 -4.72 -15.08
N ARG A 115 19.29 -3.99 -16.16
CA ARG A 115 19.30 -4.57 -17.52
C ARG A 115 20.25 -5.76 -17.67
N ARG A 116 21.43 -5.67 -17.02
CA ARG A 116 22.40 -6.79 -17.02
C ARG A 116 21.85 -7.98 -16.24
N ASP A 117 21.30 -7.73 -15.07
CA ASP A 117 20.80 -8.78 -14.18
C ASP A 117 19.58 -9.48 -14.80
N LEU A 118 18.67 -8.75 -15.43
CA LEU A 118 17.53 -9.30 -16.19
C LEU A 118 18.02 -10.17 -17.37
N ARG A 119 19.13 -9.80 -18.05
CA ARG A 119 19.70 -10.63 -19.12
C ARG A 119 20.25 -11.94 -18.59
N ILE A 120 20.89 -11.92 -17.41
CA ILE A 120 21.39 -13.13 -16.74
C ILE A 120 20.21 -14.01 -16.33
N MET A 121 19.17 -13.44 -15.72
CA MET A 121 17.95 -14.17 -15.36
C MET A 121 17.28 -14.78 -16.58
N GLY A 122 17.16 -14.05 -17.69
CA GLY A 122 16.60 -14.55 -18.95
C GLY A 122 17.38 -15.72 -19.53
N PHE A 123 18.71 -15.69 -19.45
CA PHE A 123 19.54 -16.83 -19.86
C PHE A 123 19.23 -18.09 -19.03
N PHE A 124 19.21 -17.99 -17.71
CA PHE A 124 18.87 -19.12 -16.85
C PHE A 124 17.44 -19.61 -17.05
N ALA A 125 16.49 -18.67 -17.21
CA ALA A 125 15.10 -19.00 -17.50
C ALA A 125 14.97 -19.81 -18.80
N ALA A 126 15.70 -19.43 -19.86
CA ALA A 126 15.72 -20.18 -21.13
C ALA A 126 16.31 -21.56 -20.95
N VAL A 127 17.40 -21.73 -20.18
CA VAL A 127 18.01 -23.02 -19.89
C VAL A 127 17.06 -23.95 -19.14
N ILE A 128 16.36 -23.43 -18.13
CA ILE A 128 15.36 -24.20 -17.34
C ILE A 128 14.18 -24.59 -18.24
N ASN A 129 13.71 -23.66 -19.07
CA ASN A 129 12.56 -23.89 -19.97
C ASN A 129 12.85 -24.93 -21.06
N ALA A 130 14.13 -25.20 -21.36
CA ALA A 130 14.53 -26.27 -22.28
C ALA A 130 14.37 -27.70 -21.69
N ILE A 131 14.06 -27.82 -20.40
CA ILE A 131 13.77 -29.08 -19.74
C ILE A 131 12.31 -29.48 -20.03
N PRO A 132 12.03 -30.64 -20.69
CA PRO A 132 10.69 -31.00 -21.17
C PRO A 132 9.59 -31.02 -20.10
N THR A 133 9.93 -31.20 -18.83
CA THR A 133 8.97 -31.21 -17.71
C THR A 133 8.71 -29.83 -17.11
N MET A 134 9.45 -28.80 -17.54
CA MET A 134 9.39 -27.44 -16.99
C MET A 134 8.79 -26.40 -17.97
N GLU A 135 8.54 -26.79 -19.22
CA GLU A 135 8.04 -25.90 -20.28
C GLU A 135 6.74 -25.16 -19.89
N TRP A 136 5.84 -25.84 -19.16
CA TRP A 136 4.55 -25.27 -18.75
C TRP A 136 4.69 -24.09 -17.76
N LEU A 137 5.82 -23.95 -17.07
CA LEU A 137 6.09 -22.85 -16.14
C LEU A 137 6.43 -21.56 -16.88
N SER A 138 6.86 -21.62 -18.16
CA SER A 138 7.21 -20.48 -19.02
C SER A 138 8.07 -19.43 -18.30
N PHE A 139 9.16 -19.86 -17.65
CA PHE A 139 10.06 -18.97 -16.92
C PHE A 139 10.55 -17.76 -17.74
N PRO A 140 10.80 -17.84 -19.05
CA PRO A 140 11.16 -16.68 -19.86
C PRO A 140 10.10 -15.57 -19.81
N ASP A 141 8.80 -15.91 -19.88
CA ASP A 141 7.70 -14.93 -19.82
C ASP A 141 7.64 -14.25 -18.45
N GLU A 142 7.89 -15.01 -17.37
CA GLU A 142 7.92 -14.46 -16.01
C GLU A 142 9.08 -13.48 -15.82
N VAL A 143 10.26 -13.78 -16.38
CA VAL A 143 11.42 -12.88 -16.36
C VAL A 143 11.16 -11.63 -17.19
N GLU A 144 10.49 -11.76 -18.33
CA GLU A 144 10.09 -10.60 -19.16
C GLU A 144 9.11 -9.70 -18.41
N GLN A 145 8.06 -10.26 -17.81
CA GLN A 145 7.07 -9.54 -17.03
C GLN A 145 7.71 -8.85 -15.81
N PHE A 146 8.60 -9.55 -15.10
CA PHE A 146 9.38 -8.95 -14.02
C PHE A 146 10.26 -7.80 -14.53
N GLY A 147 10.85 -7.96 -15.71
CA GLY A 147 11.65 -6.93 -16.36
C GLY A 147 10.86 -5.66 -16.67
N GLU A 148 9.61 -5.79 -17.13
CA GLU A 148 8.71 -4.64 -17.35
C GLU A 148 8.39 -3.93 -16.02
N MET A 149 8.04 -4.67 -14.97
CA MET A 149 7.79 -4.11 -13.64
C MET A 149 9.01 -3.34 -13.11
N MET A 150 10.22 -3.92 -13.24
CA MET A 150 11.45 -3.27 -12.82
C MET A 150 11.74 -1.98 -13.62
N ARG A 151 11.42 -1.94 -14.92
CA ARG A 151 11.58 -0.73 -15.74
C ARG A 151 10.68 0.40 -15.28
N LEU A 152 9.44 0.10 -14.88
CA LEU A 152 8.51 1.08 -14.32
C LEU A 152 9.07 1.72 -13.04
N GLN A 153 9.67 0.91 -12.15
CA GLN A 153 10.28 1.40 -10.91
C GLN A 153 11.53 2.27 -11.13
N LEU A 154 12.14 2.23 -12.33
CA LEU A 154 13.30 3.06 -12.67
C LEU A 154 12.92 4.45 -13.25
N ASP A 155 11.65 4.81 -13.16
CA ASP A 155 11.17 6.16 -13.51
C ASP A 155 10.28 6.70 -12.39
N LEU A 156 10.83 7.50 -11.50
CA LEU A 156 10.15 8.02 -10.33
C LEU A 156 8.99 8.98 -10.64
N ARG A 157 8.84 9.42 -11.90
CA ARG A 157 7.66 10.19 -12.34
C ARG A 157 6.42 9.32 -12.35
N ILE A 158 6.57 8.01 -12.57
CA ILE A 158 5.47 7.04 -12.51
C ILE A 158 4.95 6.93 -11.07
N GLU A 159 5.85 6.84 -10.10
CA GLU A 159 5.49 6.82 -8.68
C GLU A 159 4.76 8.11 -8.26
N ALA A 160 5.22 9.28 -8.70
CA ALA A 160 4.53 10.55 -8.48
C ALA A 160 3.12 10.60 -9.11
N ALA A 161 2.98 10.06 -10.33
CA ALA A 161 1.67 9.95 -10.99
C ALA A 161 0.74 9.01 -10.23
N ASN A 162 1.23 7.86 -9.78
CA ASN A 162 0.46 6.91 -8.97
C ASN A 162 -0.01 7.54 -7.66
N LEU A 163 0.87 8.26 -6.95
CA LEU A 163 0.49 9.03 -5.75
C LEU A 163 -0.64 10.01 -6.04
N THR A 164 -0.56 10.74 -7.15
CA THR A 164 -1.62 11.69 -7.55
C THR A 164 -2.96 11.00 -7.74
N ILE A 165 -2.98 9.84 -8.42
CA ILE A 165 -4.19 9.05 -8.66
C ILE A 165 -4.75 8.51 -7.34
N PHE A 166 -3.92 7.91 -6.47
CA PHE A 166 -4.36 7.44 -5.16
C PHE A 166 -4.94 8.56 -4.31
N ARG A 167 -4.30 9.74 -4.26
CA ARG A 167 -4.81 10.90 -3.54
C ARG A 167 -6.18 11.34 -4.05
N GLN A 168 -6.41 11.29 -5.36
CA GLN A 168 -7.69 11.61 -5.97
C GLN A 168 -8.76 10.56 -5.62
N ASN A 169 -8.44 9.27 -5.71
CA ASN A 169 -9.34 8.17 -5.37
C ASN A 169 -9.75 8.20 -3.89
N PHE A 170 -8.81 8.52 -3.01
CA PHE A 170 -9.01 8.54 -1.56
C PHE A 170 -9.36 9.93 -0.98
N LYS A 171 -9.65 10.92 -1.82
CA LYS A 171 -9.91 12.30 -1.38
C LYS A 171 -11.06 12.46 -0.35
N ASP A 172 -12.05 11.58 -0.42
CA ASP A 172 -13.22 11.59 0.46
C ASP A 172 -13.04 10.71 1.72
N ARG A 173 -11.87 10.05 1.87
CA ARG A 173 -11.54 9.20 3.01
C ARG A 173 -10.68 9.95 4.00
N THR A 174 -10.95 9.73 5.29
CA THR A 174 -10.25 10.41 6.39
C THR A 174 -9.21 9.52 7.06
N THR A 175 -9.34 8.21 6.92
CA THR A 175 -8.60 7.21 7.66
C THR A 175 -7.47 6.56 6.86
N ALA A 176 -7.48 6.72 5.52
CA ALA A 176 -6.41 6.30 4.62
C ALA A 176 -5.87 7.49 3.84
N TRP A 177 -4.55 7.60 3.73
CA TRP A 177 -3.89 8.76 3.16
C TRP A 177 -2.63 8.40 2.38
N PHE A 178 -2.26 9.26 1.42
CA PHE A 178 -1.07 9.15 0.58
C PHE A 178 -0.29 10.46 0.57
N PRO A 179 1.06 10.42 0.58
CA PRO A 179 1.91 11.61 0.52
C PRO A 179 1.62 12.47 -0.70
N TYR A 180 1.77 13.79 -0.55
CA TYR A 180 1.66 14.72 -1.67
C TYR A 180 2.93 14.66 -2.54
N PRO A 181 2.83 14.35 -3.85
CA PRO A 181 3.98 14.38 -4.74
C PRO A 181 4.21 15.80 -5.26
N TYR A 182 5.39 16.35 -5.05
CA TYR A 182 5.82 17.61 -5.67
C TYR A 182 6.24 17.36 -7.11
N THR A 183 5.26 17.25 -8.00
CA THR A 183 5.46 16.84 -9.39
C THR A 183 6.34 17.79 -10.18
N GLU A 184 6.31 19.09 -9.85
CA GLU A 184 7.16 20.12 -10.45
C GLU A 184 8.65 19.91 -10.19
N TYR A 185 9.03 19.26 -9.09
CA TYR A 185 10.43 18.96 -8.74
C TYR A 185 10.77 17.48 -8.91
N THR A 186 9.82 16.69 -9.41
CA THR A 186 10.03 15.28 -9.64
C THR A 186 10.55 15.02 -11.05
N THR A 187 11.62 14.26 -11.14
CA THR A 187 12.24 13.83 -12.38
C THR A 187 12.30 12.31 -12.47
N ARG A 188 12.80 11.77 -13.58
CA ARG A 188 13.04 10.33 -13.69
C ARG A 188 13.86 9.75 -12.52
N ASN A 189 14.84 10.52 -12.03
CA ASN A 189 15.84 10.04 -11.06
C ASN A 189 15.59 10.52 -9.62
N VAL A 190 14.65 11.44 -9.42
CA VAL A 190 14.33 12.04 -8.12
C VAL A 190 12.83 12.15 -7.98
N LEU A 191 12.30 11.63 -6.88
CA LEU A 191 10.95 11.91 -6.42
C LEU A 191 11.03 12.78 -5.17
N ILE A 192 10.22 13.83 -5.15
CA ILE A 192 10.01 14.66 -3.97
C ILE A 192 8.55 14.52 -3.57
N GLU A 193 8.34 14.02 -2.38
CA GLU A 193 7.01 13.79 -1.82
C GLU A 193 6.94 14.30 -0.39
N GLU A 194 5.75 14.55 0.09
CA GLU A 194 5.52 14.91 1.48
C GLU A 194 6.04 13.81 2.41
N PHE A 195 6.72 14.23 3.48
CA PHE A 195 7.25 13.28 4.45
C PHE A 195 6.11 12.65 5.26
N ALA A 196 5.92 11.35 5.09
CA ALA A 196 4.96 10.55 5.85
C ALA A 196 5.40 10.42 7.31
N GLN A 197 5.00 11.38 8.14
CA GLN A 197 5.30 11.36 9.55
C GLN A 197 4.36 10.37 10.26
N GLY A 198 4.88 9.22 10.65
CA GLY A 198 4.10 8.16 11.27
C GLY A 198 4.99 7.13 11.97
N ILE A 199 4.34 6.10 12.51
CA ILE A 199 4.96 4.92 13.12
C ILE A 199 4.86 3.79 12.09
N PRO A 200 5.95 3.09 11.75
CA PRO A 200 5.89 1.94 10.86
C PRO A 200 4.91 0.88 11.37
N MET A 201 4.13 0.29 10.47
CA MET A 201 3.23 -0.82 10.79
C MET A 201 3.98 -1.99 11.45
N GLU A 202 5.25 -2.20 11.09
CA GLU A 202 6.10 -3.22 11.69
C GLU A 202 6.20 -3.08 13.23
N ASP A 203 6.24 -1.85 13.75
CA ASP A 203 6.30 -1.59 15.19
C ASP A 203 5.01 -2.06 15.88
N PHE A 204 3.84 -1.89 15.22
CA PHE A 204 2.57 -2.40 15.71
C PHE A 204 2.49 -3.92 15.63
N LEU A 205 3.04 -4.54 14.60
CA LEU A 205 3.09 -6.01 14.48
C LEU A 205 3.97 -6.64 15.56
N GLN A 206 5.06 -5.96 15.95
CA GLN A 206 5.99 -6.44 16.99
C GLN A 206 5.46 -6.24 18.40
N ASN A 207 4.79 -5.12 18.69
CA ASN A 207 4.38 -4.73 20.04
C ASN A 207 2.86 -4.86 20.27
N GLY A 208 2.10 -5.12 19.22
CA GLY A 208 0.64 -5.18 19.23
C GLY A 208 -0.03 -3.83 18.93
N GLY A 209 -1.23 -3.88 18.37
CA GLY A 209 -2.05 -2.70 18.04
C GLY A 209 -2.74 -2.06 19.24
N GLY A 210 -2.72 -2.72 20.41
CA GLY A 210 -3.42 -2.25 21.60
C GLY A 210 -4.91 -2.03 21.33
N VAL A 211 -5.45 -0.93 21.83
CA VAL A 211 -6.87 -0.53 21.64
C VAL A 211 -7.20 -0.19 20.19
N PHE A 212 -6.21 0.21 19.37
CA PHE A 212 -6.38 0.59 17.98
C PHE A 212 -6.23 -0.58 16.99
N GLN A 213 -5.96 -1.80 17.48
CA GLN A 213 -5.69 -2.94 16.60
C GLN A 213 -6.82 -3.22 15.61
N LYS A 214 -8.07 -3.11 16.07
CA LYS A 214 -9.25 -3.32 15.23
C LYS A 214 -9.39 -2.19 14.20
N ASP A 215 -9.30 -0.94 14.62
CA ASP A 215 -9.45 0.21 13.74
C ASP A 215 -8.39 0.20 12.63
N ILE A 216 -7.14 -0.12 12.97
CA ILE A 216 -6.03 -0.21 12.02
C ILE A 216 -6.26 -1.36 11.01
N ALA A 217 -6.72 -2.52 11.49
CA ALA A 217 -6.95 -3.68 10.63
C ALA A 217 -8.15 -3.48 9.68
N ASP A 218 -9.27 -3.01 10.22
CA ASP A 218 -10.50 -2.75 9.45
C ASP A 218 -10.25 -1.69 8.37
N GLU A 219 -9.54 -0.61 8.71
CA GLU A 219 -9.23 0.45 7.76
C GLU A 219 -8.26 0.00 6.66
N GLY A 220 -7.25 -0.80 7.01
CA GLY A 220 -6.33 -1.36 6.02
C GLY A 220 -7.06 -2.26 5.02
N LEU A 221 -7.98 -3.07 5.51
CA LEU A 221 -8.81 -3.93 4.67
C LEU A 221 -9.75 -3.12 3.77
N ASP A 222 -10.48 -2.15 4.34
CA ASP A 222 -11.42 -1.32 3.60
C ASP A 222 -10.71 -0.49 2.51
N ALA A 223 -9.53 0.07 2.83
CA ALA A 223 -8.71 0.76 1.84
C ALA A 223 -8.31 -0.16 0.69
N PHE A 224 -7.87 -1.37 0.98
CA PHE A 224 -7.49 -2.33 -0.05
C PHE A 224 -8.67 -2.79 -0.91
N LEU A 225 -9.80 -3.15 -0.29
CA LEU A 225 -11.01 -3.54 -1.02
C LEU A 225 -11.49 -2.42 -1.94
N THR A 226 -11.35 -1.17 -1.52
CA THR A 226 -11.64 -0.01 -2.37
C THR A 226 -10.72 0.05 -3.59
N MET A 227 -9.40 -0.11 -3.39
CA MET A 227 -8.45 -0.15 -4.51
C MET A 227 -8.79 -1.24 -5.53
N VAL A 228 -9.21 -2.42 -5.05
CA VAL A 228 -9.51 -3.59 -5.91
C VAL A 228 -10.88 -3.50 -6.57
N LEU A 229 -11.93 -3.28 -5.77
CA LEU A 229 -13.31 -3.44 -6.23
C LEU A 229 -13.88 -2.16 -6.85
N ILE A 230 -13.52 -1.00 -6.30
CA ILE A 230 -14.08 0.29 -6.70
C ILE A 230 -13.17 0.97 -7.73
N ASP A 231 -11.93 1.24 -7.35
CA ASP A 231 -11.02 2.07 -8.13
C ASP A 231 -10.33 1.30 -9.26
N ASN A 232 -10.19 -0.03 -9.12
CA ASN A 232 -9.37 -0.86 -10.01
C ASN A 232 -7.94 -0.30 -10.18
N PHE A 233 -7.41 0.28 -9.13
CA PHE A 233 -6.09 0.85 -9.06
C PHE A 233 -5.43 0.36 -7.77
N ILE A 234 -4.63 -0.70 -7.89
CA ILE A 234 -4.22 -1.54 -6.78
C ILE A 234 -2.76 -1.32 -6.48
N HIS A 235 -2.44 -0.98 -5.24
CA HIS A 235 -1.07 -0.96 -4.75
C HIS A 235 -0.52 -2.40 -4.72
N ALA A 236 0.39 -2.71 -5.62
CA ALA A 236 0.85 -4.09 -5.84
C ALA A 236 2.00 -4.52 -4.91
N ASP A 237 2.46 -3.63 -4.01
CA ASP A 237 3.55 -3.89 -3.06
C ASP A 237 3.15 -3.47 -1.63
N LEU A 238 1.96 -3.90 -1.18
CA LEU A 238 1.47 -3.63 0.17
C LEU A 238 2.11 -4.57 1.18
N HIS A 239 3.25 -4.18 1.72
CA HIS A 239 3.87 -4.86 2.85
C HIS A 239 3.95 -3.92 4.07
N PRO A 240 4.17 -4.44 5.30
CA PRO A 240 4.15 -3.61 6.52
C PRO A 240 5.13 -2.43 6.52
N GLY A 241 6.23 -2.54 5.75
CA GLY A 241 7.19 -1.45 5.59
C GLY A 241 6.68 -0.27 4.78
N ASN A 242 5.65 -0.49 3.94
CA ASN A 242 5.02 0.55 3.11
C ASN A 242 3.76 1.15 3.75
N ILE A 243 3.47 0.79 5.00
CA ILE A 243 2.32 1.30 5.74
C ILE A 243 2.81 1.98 7.02
N MET A 244 2.40 3.23 7.20
CA MET A 244 2.67 4.00 8.41
C MET A 244 1.36 4.29 9.14
N VAL A 245 1.40 4.38 10.45
CA VAL A 245 0.27 4.79 11.27
C VAL A 245 0.58 6.15 11.88
N ARG A 246 -0.25 7.13 11.63
CA ARG A 246 -0.21 8.42 12.33
C ARG A 246 -1.45 8.60 13.17
N PHE A 247 -1.41 9.58 14.08
CA PHE A 247 -2.52 9.89 14.94
C PHE A 247 -2.97 11.34 14.71
N TYR A 248 -4.28 11.54 14.72
CA TYR A 248 -4.89 12.86 14.67
C TYR A 248 -5.91 13.00 15.80
N LYS A 249 -6.22 14.22 16.16
CA LYS A 249 -7.26 14.51 17.13
C LYS A 249 -8.47 15.07 16.38
N PRO A 250 -9.61 14.36 16.34
CA PRO A 250 -10.84 14.88 15.78
C PRO A 250 -11.23 16.18 16.48
N GLU A 251 -11.58 17.23 15.73
CA GLU A 251 -12.13 18.43 16.34
C GLU A 251 -13.44 18.06 17.05
N GLN A 252 -13.53 18.35 18.34
CA GLN A 252 -14.82 18.26 19.03
C GLN A 252 -15.74 19.31 18.43
N LEU A 253 -16.84 18.86 17.83
CA LEU A 253 -17.92 19.74 17.39
C LEU A 253 -18.43 20.50 18.63
N ASP A 254 -18.10 21.76 18.69
CA ASP A 254 -18.63 22.66 19.74
C ASP A 254 -20.11 22.88 19.43
N VAL A 255 -20.98 22.10 20.07
CA VAL A 255 -22.44 22.18 19.92
C VAL A 255 -22.97 23.58 20.21
N SER A 256 -22.16 24.43 20.86
CA SER A 256 -22.50 25.85 21.11
C SER A 256 -22.55 26.68 19.82
N MET A 257 -21.95 26.23 18.70
CA MET A 257 -22.04 26.94 17.42
C MET A 257 -23.43 26.93 16.79
N PHE A 258 -24.32 26.02 17.18
CA PHE A 258 -25.69 25.99 16.66
C PHE A 258 -26.61 27.07 17.27
N THR A 259 -26.13 27.77 18.31
CA THR A 259 -26.93 28.77 19.03
C THR A 259 -26.51 30.22 18.82
N ARG A 260 -25.42 30.47 18.09
CA ARG A 260 -24.96 31.85 17.84
C ARG A 260 -25.09 32.26 16.38
N LYS A 261 -26.11 33.04 16.07
CA LYS A 261 -26.14 33.89 14.87
C LYS A 261 -25.04 34.93 15.00
N GLU A 262 -24.26 35.06 13.98
CA GLU A 262 -23.12 35.96 13.76
C GLU A 262 -21.74 35.38 14.03
N SER A 263 -21.11 35.09 12.86
CA SER A 263 -19.76 34.86 12.91
C SER A 263 -18.85 35.24 11.84
N ARG A 264 -17.77 35.75 12.15
CA ARG A 264 -16.62 35.94 11.30
C ARG A 264 -16.15 34.55 10.84
N ILE A 265 -16.03 34.40 9.54
CA ILE A 265 -15.33 33.28 8.88
C ILE A 265 -13.85 33.39 9.29
N THR A 266 -13.50 32.71 10.37
CA THR A 266 -12.11 32.35 10.60
C THR A 266 -11.86 31.15 9.71
N GLY A 267 -10.82 31.23 8.85
CA GLY A 267 -10.42 30.14 7.98
C GLY A 267 -10.21 28.82 8.74
N PRO A 268 -10.09 27.69 8.03
CA PRO A 268 -9.97 26.39 8.66
C PRO A 268 -8.82 26.43 9.67
N LYS A 269 -9.15 26.19 10.94
CA LYS A 269 -8.14 25.98 11.97
C LYS A 269 -7.36 24.74 11.55
N GLU A 270 -6.04 24.89 11.43
CA GLU A 270 -5.13 23.78 11.24
C GLU A 270 -5.43 22.71 12.29
N SER A 271 -5.84 21.52 11.85
CA SER A 271 -5.81 20.37 12.73
C SER A 271 -4.34 20.13 13.07
N LEU A 272 -3.97 20.36 14.32
CA LEU A 272 -2.60 20.19 14.79
C LEU A 272 -2.14 18.79 14.43
N ASP A 273 -1.05 18.69 13.67
CA ASP A 273 -0.36 17.44 13.49
C ASP A 273 0.28 17.04 14.83
N VAL A 274 -0.46 16.26 15.57
CA VAL A 274 -0.06 15.76 16.89
C VAL A 274 0.78 14.49 16.81
N THR A 275 1.09 14.05 15.59
CA THR A 275 1.84 12.82 15.35
C THR A 275 3.19 12.83 16.02
N GLU A 276 3.92 13.96 15.99
CA GLU A 276 5.25 14.05 16.63
C GLU A 276 5.17 13.89 18.14
N GLU A 277 4.12 14.40 18.77
CA GLU A 277 3.90 14.22 20.22
C GLU A 277 3.67 12.74 20.56
N VAL A 278 2.80 12.08 19.80
CA VAL A 278 2.51 10.66 19.95
C VAL A 278 3.78 9.81 19.69
N LEU A 279 4.54 10.15 18.64
CA LEU A 279 5.80 9.48 18.31
C LEU A 279 6.80 9.57 19.46
N LYS A 280 6.97 10.73 20.10
CA LYS A 280 7.87 10.92 21.25
C LYS A 280 7.49 10.05 22.43
N ARG A 281 6.19 9.81 22.63
CA ARG A 281 5.67 8.95 23.71
C ARG A 281 5.87 7.46 23.42
N LEU A 282 5.69 7.02 22.16
CA LEU A 282 5.74 5.61 21.79
C LEU A 282 7.16 5.11 21.47
N ARG A 283 8.02 5.92 20.85
CA ARG A 283 9.39 5.52 20.46
C ARG A 283 10.22 4.88 21.59
N PRO A 284 10.19 5.36 22.87
CA PRO A 284 10.94 4.75 23.96
C PRO A 284 10.48 3.32 24.29
N HIS A 285 9.24 2.96 23.91
CA HIS A 285 8.60 1.70 24.30
C HIS A 285 8.57 0.64 23.17
N LYS A 286 9.26 0.87 22.05
CA LYS A 286 9.34 -0.06 20.90
C LYS A 286 9.77 -1.50 21.21
N LYS A 287 10.37 -1.74 22.37
CA LYS A 287 10.83 -3.08 22.83
C LYS A 287 10.12 -3.56 24.09
N ASP A 288 9.06 -2.87 24.51
CA ASP A 288 8.30 -3.18 25.72
C ASP A 288 6.80 -3.18 25.39
N PRO A 289 6.24 -4.34 24.98
CA PRO A 289 4.84 -4.44 24.56
C PRO A 289 3.82 -4.01 25.64
N GLN A 290 4.17 -4.17 26.93
CA GLN A 290 3.27 -3.77 28.01
C GLN A 290 3.17 -2.25 28.14
N LYS A 291 4.30 -1.56 28.14
CA LYS A 291 4.33 -0.08 28.19
C LYS A 291 3.78 0.50 26.89
N TRP A 292 4.09 -0.11 25.75
CA TRP A 292 3.52 0.25 24.46
C TRP A 292 2.00 0.23 24.49
N GLY A 293 1.38 -0.88 24.92
CA GLY A 293 -0.06 -1.01 25.05
C GLY A 293 -0.68 -0.02 26.03
N ALA A 294 -0.04 0.22 27.19
CA ALA A 294 -0.50 1.21 28.16
C ALA A 294 -0.48 2.63 27.57
N THR A 295 0.58 2.98 26.84
CA THR A 295 0.68 4.30 26.17
C THR A 295 -0.38 4.46 25.09
N LEU A 296 -0.67 3.42 24.31
CA LEU A 296 -1.77 3.44 23.31
C LEU A 296 -3.13 3.66 23.98
N GLN A 297 -3.36 3.06 25.15
CA GLN A 297 -4.60 3.28 25.92
C GLN A 297 -4.72 4.74 26.42
N GLU A 298 -3.62 5.35 26.84
CA GLU A 298 -3.60 6.77 27.21
C GLU A 298 -3.94 7.66 26.03
N ILE A 299 -3.33 7.39 24.86
CA ILE A 299 -3.58 8.10 23.59
C ILE A 299 -5.06 8.02 23.20
N ASP A 300 -5.69 6.84 23.29
CA ASP A 300 -7.12 6.68 23.03
C ASP A 300 -7.99 7.47 24.00
N ASN A 301 -7.68 7.43 25.30
CA ASN A 301 -8.39 8.17 26.34
C ASN A 301 -8.32 9.70 26.13
N GLU A 302 -7.25 10.19 25.51
CA GLU A 302 -7.08 11.59 25.13
C GLU A 302 -7.86 11.96 23.85
N GLY A 303 -8.49 10.98 23.19
CA GLY A 303 -9.33 11.15 22.01
C GLY A 303 -8.60 11.13 20.69
N TYR A 304 -7.36 10.65 20.63
CA TYR A 304 -6.65 10.46 19.37
C TYR A 304 -7.23 9.29 18.58
N ARG A 305 -7.11 9.37 17.25
CA ARG A 305 -7.56 8.32 16.31
C ARG A 305 -6.44 7.99 15.34
N PRO A 306 -6.31 6.71 14.93
CA PRO A 306 -5.31 6.30 13.97
C PRO A 306 -5.72 6.69 12.54
N GLN A 307 -4.73 6.96 11.70
CA GLN A 307 -4.86 7.11 10.26
C GLN A 307 -3.74 6.33 9.59
N LEU A 308 -4.06 5.58 8.54
CA LEU A 308 -3.07 4.86 7.76
C LEU A 308 -2.48 5.76 6.68
N ILE A 309 -1.18 5.65 6.47
CA ILE A 309 -0.46 6.29 5.37
C ILE A 309 0.18 5.19 4.55
N PHE A 310 -0.14 5.17 3.26
CA PHE A 310 0.47 4.26 2.30
C PHE A 310 1.58 5.00 1.56
N ILE A 311 2.78 4.43 1.56
CA ILE A 311 3.96 4.97 0.92
C ILE A 311 4.50 4.00 -0.12
N ASP A 312 5.45 4.46 -0.95
CA ASP A 312 6.11 3.67 -2.01
C ASP A 312 5.13 3.08 -3.03
N THR A 313 4.43 3.97 -3.75
CA THR A 313 3.47 3.60 -4.79
C THR A 313 4.11 3.31 -6.15
N GLY A 314 5.37 2.92 -6.16
CA GLY A 314 6.12 2.63 -7.39
C GLY A 314 5.59 1.43 -8.18
N LEU A 315 4.89 0.51 -7.52
CA LEU A 315 4.22 -0.62 -8.15
C LEU A 315 2.71 -0.52 -7.99
N VAL A 316 2.03 -0.44 -9.12
CA VAL A 316 0.58 -0.44 -9.21
C VAL A 316 0.15 -1.45 -10.26
N THR A 317 -0.95 -2.13 -10.00
CA THR A 317 -1.61 -3.04 -10.93
C THR A 317 -3.03 -2.55 -11.21
N GLU A 318 -3.40 -2.54 -12.49
CA GLU A 318 -4.76 -2.33 -12.94
C GLU A 318 -5.23 -3.59 -13.69
N LEU A 319 -6.41 -4.09 -13.34
CA LEU A 319 -7.02 -5.17 -14.08
C LEU A 319 -7.64 -4.60 -15.36
N ASN A 320 -7.27 -5.14 -16.52
CA ASN A 320 -7.97 -4.82 -17.75
C ASN A 320 -9.46 -5.21 -17.66
N ALA A 321 -10.32 -4.68 -18.52
CA ALA A 321 -11.78 -4.88 -18.42
C ALA A 321 -12.18 -6.37 -18.36
N LYS A 322 -11.48 -7.24 -19.11
CA LYS A 322 -11.70 -8.68 -19.10
C LYS A 322 -11.27 -9.31 -17.77
N ASN A 323 -10.07 -9.00 -17.30
CA ASN A 323 -9.54 -9.54 -16.06
C ASN A 323 -10.33 -9.05 -14.85
N ARG A 324 -10.79 -7.78 -14.88
CA ARG A 324 -11.67 -7.23 -13.85
C ARG A 324 -13.00 -7.98 -13.78
N ALA A 325 -13.68 -8.19 -14.92
CA ALA A 325 -14.91 -8.97 -14.96
C ALA A 325 -14.68 -10.40 -14.47
N ASN A 326 -13.57 -11.01 -14.88
CA ASN A 326 -13.18 -12.36 -14.45
C ASN A 326 -12.96 -12.44 -12.94
N PHE A 327 -12.29 -11.42 -12.39
CA PHE A 327 -12.03 -11.32 -10.96
C PHE A 327 -13.32 -11.17 -10.15
N LEU A 328 -14.20 -10.25 -10.57
CA LEU A 328 -15.49 -10.02 -9.89
C LEU A 328 -16.40 -11.25 -9.94
N ASP A 329 -16.46 -11.97 -11.07
CA ASP A 329 -17.23 -13.21 -11.19
C ASP A 329 -16.69 -14.30 -10.27
N LEU A 330 -15.35 -14.43 -10.17
CA LEU A 330 -14.71 -15.39 -9.28
C LEU A 330 -14.97 -15.02 -7.81
N PHE A 331 -14.78 -13.76 -7.47
CA PHE A 331 -15.01 -13.25 -6.12
C PHE A 331 -16.48 -13.47 -5.70
N LYS A 332 -17.41 -13.20 -6.61
CA LYS A 332 -18.84 -13.47 -6.40
C LYS A 332 -19.12 -14.95 -6.16
N ALA A 333 -18.54 -15.84 -6.97
CA ALA A 333 -18.73 -17.28 -6.79
C ALA A 333 -18.20 -17.75 -5.41
N ILE A 334 -17.06 -17.21 -4.95
CA ILE A 334 -16.51 -17.52 -3.61
C ILE A 334 -17.42 -16.96 -2.51
N ALA A 335 -17.91 -15.72 -2.64
CA ALA A 335 -18.83 -15.11 -1.68
C ALA A 335 -20.16 -15.87 -1.57
N GLU A 336 -20.64 -16.46 -2.67
CA GLU A 336 -21.82 -17.32 -2.73
C GLU A 336 -21.54 -18.75 -2.23
N PHE A 337 -20.30 -19.08 -1.84
CA PHE A 337 -19.82 -20.42 -1.50
C PHE A 337 -20.00 -21.47 -2.62
N ASP A 338 -20.00 -21.01 -3.88
CA ASP A 338 -20.02 -21.84 -5.07
C ASP A 338 -18.58 -22.12 -5.56
N GLY A 339 -17.89 -22.98 -4.83
CA GLY A 339 -16.50 -23.34 -5.14
C GLY A 339 -16.36 -24.10 -6.47
N TYR A 340 -17.40 -24.86 -6.89
CA TYR A 340 -17.37 -25.55 -8.19
C TYR A 340 -17.35 -24.54 -9.33
N LYS A 341 -18.26 -23.54 -9.29
CA LYS A 341 -18.27 -22.44 -10.27
C LYS A 341 -16.95 -21.67 -10.25
N ALA A 342 -16.42 -21.37 -9.06
CA ALA A 342 -15.12 -20.71 -8.92
C ALA A 342 -14.01 -21.51 -9.62
N GLY A 343 -13.93 -22.83 -9.38
CA GLY A 343 -12.97 -23.71 -10.03
C GLY A 343 -13.12 -23.76 -11.55
N LYS A 344 -14.35 -23.86 -12.06
CA LYS A 344 -14.62 -23.82 -13.52
C LYS A 344 -14.20 -22.48 -14.13
N LEU A 345 -14.46 -21.37 -13.46
CA LEU A 345 -14.02 -20.04 -13.91
C LEU A 345 -12.49 -19.95 -13.96
N MET A 346 -11.78 -20.45 -12.95
CA MET A 346 -10.32 -20.47 -12.92
C MET A 346 -9.74 -21.28 -14.08
N VAL A 347 -10.28 -22.47 -14.36
CA VAL A 347 -9.85 -23.31 -15.48
C VAL A 347 -10.12 -22.63 -16.84
N ALA A 348 -11.34 -22.12 -17.03
CA ALA A 348 -11.74 -21.51 -18.31
C ALA A 348 -10.98 -20.22 -18.63
N ARG A 349 -10.48 -19.52 -17.61
CA ARG A 349 -9.90 -18.17 -17.71
C ARG A 349 -8.41 -18.13 -17.38
N CYS A 350 -7.77 -19.29 -17.20
CA CYS A 350 -6.32 -19.36 -17.01
C CYS A 350 -5.57 -19.07 -18.32
N ARG A 351 -4.27 -18.78 -18.23
CA ARG A 351 -3.43 -18.40 -19.39
C ARG A 351 -3.36 -19.50 -20.47
N GLN A 352 -3.42 -20.76 -20.05
CA GLN A 352 -3.29 -21.94 -20.91
C GLN A 352 -4.36 -22.99 -20.57
N PRO A 353 -5.63 -22.79 -20.95
CA PRO A 353 -6.71 -23.73 -20.63
C PRO A 353 -6.46 -25.15 -21.15
N ASP A 354 -5.80 -25.27 -22.30
CA ASP A 354 -5.49 -26.56 -22.93
C ASP A 354 -4.39 -27.37 -22.19
N ALA A 355 -3.61 -26.72 -21.35
CA ALA A 355 -2.57 -27.36 -20.52
C ALA A 355 -3.10 -27.84 -19.15
N VAL A 356 -4.36 -27.56 -18.85
CA VAL A 356 -4.96 -27.94 -17.56
C VAL A 356 -5.19 -29.44 -17.50
N LEU A 357 -4.70 -30.04 -16.41
CA LEU A 357 -4.90 -31.46 -16.12
C LEU A 357 -6.16 -31.64 -15.26
N ASP A 358 -7.08 -32.52 -15.72
CA ASP A 358 -8.28 -32.88 -14.97
C ASP A 358 -9.06 -31.68 -14.40
N GLY A 359 -9.40 -30.70 -15.25
CA GLY A 359 -10.08 -29.48 -14.84
C GLY A 359 -11.41 -29.69 -14.08
N GLU A 360 -12.09 -30.82 -14.31
CA GLU A 360 -13.29 -31.21 -13.56
C GLU A 360 -12.94 -31.57 -12.11
N VAL A 361 -11.87 -32.35 -11.92
CA VAL A 361 -11.37 -32.70 -10.58
C VAL A 361 -10.91 -31.47 -9.83
N PHE A 362 -10.25 -30.53 -10.52
CA PHE A 362 -9.89 -29.24 -9.93
C PHE A 362 -11.11 -28.47 -9.41
N ALA A 363 -12.19 -28.39 -10.21
CA ALA A 363 -13.41 -27.68 -9.81
C ALA A 363 -14.10 -28.36 -8.60
N LEU A 364 -14.13 -29.70 -8.56
CA LEU A 364 -14.67 -30.44 -7.41
C LEU A 364 -13.84 -30.28 -6.14
N ARG A 365 -12.52 -30.24 -6.25
CA ARG A 365 -11.63 -29.98 -5.11
C ARG A 365 -11.80 -28.57 -4.60
N MET A 366 -11.97 -27.59 -5.49
CA MET A 366 -12.27 -26.20 -5.12
C MET A 366 -13.62 -26.12 -4.37
N GLN A 367 -14.64 -26.86 -4.82
CA GLN A 367 -15.92 -26.94 -4.10
C GLN A 367 -15.75 -27.51 -2.70
N HIS A 368 -14.96 -28.58 -2.55
CA HIS A 368 -14.69 -29.18 -1.24
C HIS A 368 -14.00 -28.20 -0.30
N LEU A 369 -13.00 -27.46 -0.80
CA LEU A 369 -12.28 -26.43 -0.04
C LEU A 369 -13.23 -25.30 0.43
N VAL A 370 -14.04 -24.75 -0.48
CA VAL A 370 -14.98 -23.66 -0.17
C VAL A 370 -16.06 -24.09 0.81
N LEU A 371 -16.56 -25.34 0.72
CA LEU A 371 -17.48 -25.90 1.70
C LEU A 371 -16.82 -26.13 3.06
N GLY A 372 -15.56 -26.51 3.09
CA GLY A 372 -14.77 -26.61 4.32
C GLY A 372 -14.65 -25.25 5.02
N VAL A 373 -14.39 -24.19 4.27
CA VAL A 373 -14.38 -22.79 4.77
C VAL A 373 -15.75 -22.44 5.33
N LYS A 374 -16.82 -22.67 4.57
CA LYS A 374 -18.20 -22.41 5.01
C LYS A 374 -18.52 -23.10 6.32
N SER A 375 -18.21 -24.38 6.46
CA SER A 375 -18.49 -25.14 7.68
C SER A 375 -17.70 -24.63 8.88
N SER A 376 -16.45 -24.22 8.68
CA SER A 376 -15.58 -23.67 9.71
C SER A 376 -16.03 -22.27 10.16
N THR A 377 -16.52 -21.43 9.26
CA THR A 377 -17.11 -20.10 9.58
C THR A 377 -18.32 -20.26 10.49
N PHE A 378 -19.23 -21.20 10.19
CA PHE A 378 -20.40 -21.45 11.03
C PHE A 378 -20.06 -22.12 12.36
N ALA A 379 -18.93 -22.81 12.46
CA ALA A 379 -18.50 -23.51 13.70
C ALA A 379 -17.65 -22.61 14.62
N LEU A 380 -17.56 -21.28 14.36
CA LEU A 380 -16.70 -20.33 15.10
C LEU A 380 -15.21 -20.74 15.11
N GLY A 381 -14.78 -21.50 14.12
CA GLY A 381 -13.38 -21.91 13.96
C GLY A 381 -12.53 -20.79 13.38
N ASN A 382 -11.31 -20.61 13.91
CA ASN A 382 -10.33 -19.71 13.34
C ASN A 382 -9.87 -20.23 11.96
N ILE A 383 -10.44 -19.69 10.89
CA ILE A 383 -10.03 -19.98 9.52
C ILE A 383 -8.73 -19.24 9.26
N LYS A 384 -7.67 -19.96 8.90
CA LYS A 384 -6.42 -19.36 8.44
C LYS A 384 -6.46 -19.27 6.91
N ILE A 385 -6.67 -18.08 6.39
CA ILE A 385 -6.70 -17.85 4.91
C ILE A 385 -5.39 -18.30 4.27
N GLY A 386 -4.26 -18.16 4.97
CA GLY A 386 -2.98 -18.68 4.51
C GLY A 386 -2.98 -20.19 4.23
N ASP A 387 -3.66 -20.98 5.06
CA ASP A 387 -3.79 -22.43 4.85
C ASP A 387 -4.67 -22.73 3.62
N ILE A 388 -5.78 -22.01 3.48
CA ILE A 388 -6.67 -22.10 2.30
C ILE A 388 -5.91 -21.79 1.02
N LEU A 389 -5.14 -20.71 1.04
CA LEU A 389 -4.40 -20.32 -0.15
C LEU A 389 -3.26 -21.27 -0.48
N ASN A 390 -2.56 -21.80 0.51
CA ASN A 390 -1.57 -22.84 0.28
C ASN A 390 -2.20 -24.08 -0.39
N GLU A 391 -3.43 -24.43 0.00
CA GLU A 391 -4.18 -25.52 -0.63
C GLU A 391 -4.58 -25.14 -2.07
N VAL A 392 -5.09 -23.93 -2.31
CA VAL A 392 -5.40 -23.43 -3.66
C VAL A 392 -4.13 -23.43 -4.53
N LEU A 393 -3.00 -22.90 -4.06
CA LEU A 393 -1.74 -22.87 -4.79
C LEU A 393 -1.23 -24.29 -5.08
N SER A 394 -1.42 -25.23 -4.15
CA SER A 394 -1.08 -26.63 -4.37
C SER A 394 -1.96 -27.25 -5.47
N MET A 395 -3.28 -26.99 -5.46
CA MET A 395 -4.19 -27.45 -6.49
C MET A 395 -3.87 -26.84 -7.86
N VAL A 396 -3.63 -25.53 -7.92
CA VAL A 396 -3.22 -24.80 -9.13
C VAL A 396 -1.98 -25.44 -9.75
N ARG A 397 -0.97 -25.75 -8.92
CA ARG A 397 0.26 -26.39 -9.35
C ARG A 397 0.03 -27.82 -9.84
N THR A 398 -0.75 -28.62 -9.10
CA THR A 398 -1.02 -30.03 -9.43
C THR A 398 -1.80 -30.18 -10.74
N HIS A 399 -2.74 -29.26 -10.99
CA HIS A 399 -3.61 -29.31 -12.17
C HIS A 399 -3.12 -28.41 -13.32
N HIS A 400 -1.95 -27.79 -13.21
CA HIS A 400 -1.37 -26.88 -14.20
C HIS A 400 -2.28 -25.68 -14.57
N VAL A 401 -3.07 -25.20 -13.62
CA VAL A 401 -3.93 -24.03 -13.80
C VAL A 401 -3.09 -22.77 -13.69
N ARG A 402 -2.69 -22.18 -14.81
CA ARG A 402 -1.82 -21.01 -14.84
C ARG A 402 -2.64 -19.72 -14.75
N LEU A 403 -2.65 -19.10 -13.57
CA LEU A 403 -3.35 -17.85 -13.32
C LEU A 403 -2.65 -16.67 -14.01
N GLU A 404 -3.40 -15.62 -14.36
CA GLU A 404 -2.83 -14.34 -14.81
C GLU A 404 -2.02 -13.69 -13.69
N GLY A 405 -0.89 -13.05 -14.04
CA GLY A 405 0.01 -12.41 -13.07
C GLY A 405 -0.68 -11.33 -12.25
N ASP A 406 -1.50 -10.50 -12.89
CA ASP A 406 -2.28 -9.45 -12.20
C ASP A 406 -3.21 -10.03 -11.13
N PHE A 407 -3.86 -11.16 -11.43
CA PHE A 407 -4.69 -11.88 -10.47
C PHE A 407 -3.88 -12.40 -9.28
N VAL A 408 -2.69 -12.96 -9.54
CA VAL A 408 -1.78 -13.45 -8.49
C VAL A 408 -1.35 -12.31 -7.58
N ASN A 409 -1.02 -11.13 -8.13
CA ASN A 409 -0.64 -9.95 -7.36
C ASN A 409 -1.76 -9.50 -6.42
N VAL A 410 -3.02 -9.48 -6.90
CA VAL A 410 -4.18 -9.14 -6.07
C VAL A 410 -4.34 -10.14 -4.93
N VAL A 411 -4.26 -11.44 -5.23
CA VAL A 411 -4.38 -12.51 -4.22
C VAL A 411 -3.26 -12.42 -3.19
N LEU A 412 -2.02 -12.18 -3.60
CA LEU A 412 -0.89 -12.00 -2.69
C LEU A 412 -1.08 -10.77 -1.79
N SER A 413 -1.60 -9.68 -2.33
CA SER A 413 -1.89 -8.47 -1.54
C SER A 413 -2.98 -8.72 -0.49
N ILE A 414 -4.04 -9.48 -0.83
CA ILE A 414 -5.07 -9.92 0.14
C ILE A 414 -4.43 -10.72 1.28
N LEU A 415 -3.54 -11.64 0.96
CA LEU A 415 -2.87 -12.46 1.98
C LEU A 415 -1.97 -11.67 2.90
N LEU A 416 -1.20 -10.75 2.34
CA LEU A 416 -0.32 -9.89 3.13
C LEU A 416 -1.14 -9.06 4.11
N LEU A 417 -2.25 -8.48 3.64
CA LEU A 417 -3.14 -7.69 4.49
C LEU A 417 -3.86 -8.54 5.54
N GLU A 418 -4.29 -9.75 5.18
CA GLU A 418 -4.83 -10.67 6.17
C GLU A 418 -3.79 -11.02 7.23
N GLY A 419 -2.56 -11.31 6.80
CA GLY A 419 -1.46 -11.57 7.72
C GLY A 419 -1.22 -10.41 8.69
N ILE A 420 -1.25 -9.17 8.18
CA ILE A 420 -1.17 -7.95 8.98
C ILE A 420 -2.38 -7.84 9.91
N GLY A 421 -3.59 -7.95 9.37
CA GLY A 421 -4.84 -7.83 10.13
C GLY A 421 -4.92 -8.84 11.27
N ARG A 422 -4.59 -10.12 11.02
CA ARG A 422 -4.58 -11.16 12.07
C ARG A 422 -3.47 -11.00 13.09
N SER A 423 -2.32 -10.50 12.67
CA SER A 423 -1.24 -10.21 13.61
C SER A 423 -1.62 -9.08 14.57
N LEU A 424 -2.43 -8.13 14.11
CA LEU A 424 -2.99 -7.06 14.92
C LEU A 424 -4.23 -7.53 15.70
N ASN A 425 -5.16 -8.21 15.04
CA ASN A 425 -6.41 -8.69 15.60
C ASN A 425 -6.66 -10.18 15.22
N PRO A 426 -6.33 -11.14 16.10
CA PRO A 426 -6.51 -12.57 15.82
C PRO A 426 -7.94 -12.98 15.50
N ASN A 427 -8.94 -12.18 15.88
CA ASN A 427 -10.36 -12.43 15.65
C ASN A 427 -10.92 -11.70 14.42
N LEU A 428 -10.07 -11.13 13.57
CA LEU A 428 -10.49 -10.46 12.35
C LEU A 428 -11.15 -11.47 11.40
N ASP A 429 -12.39 -11.21 11.01
CA ASP A 429 -13.13 -11.96 10.00
C ASP A 429 -13.30 -11.13 8.74
N LEU A 430 -12.58 -11.51 7.67
CA LEU A 430 -12.61 -10.82 6.37
C LEU A 430 -13.93 -10.99 5.61
N PHE A 431 -14.78 -11.95 6.03
CA PHE A 431 -16.05 -12.26 5.37
C PHE A 431 -17.28 -11.75 6.14
N ALA A 432 -17.07 -11.03 7.25
CA ALA A 432 -18.16 -10.51 8.08
C ALA A 432 -18.57 -9.06 7.72
N GLY A 433 -18.00 -8.46 6.67
CA GLY A 433 -18.26 -7.09 6.23
C GLY A 433 -19.22 -7.00 5.05
#